data_e8faabf5224671fc20ddd0a158d4b4ac
#
_entry.id   e8faabf5224671fc20ddd0a158d4b4ac
#
_cell.length_a   1.000
_cell.length_b   1.000
_cell.length_c   1.000
_cell.angle_alpha   90.00
_cell.angle_beta   90.00
_cell.angle_gamma   90.00
#
_symmetry.space_group_name_H-M   'P 1'
#
loop_
_entity.id
_entity.type
_entity.pdbx_description
1 polymer ?
#
loop_
_entity_poly.entity_id
_entity_poly.type
_entity_poly.pdbx_seq_one_letter_code
_entity_poly.pdbx_strand_id
1 'polypeptide(L)'
;MGADGGNRRRSTRRTVVRPVRDPPCGSGDDVAVTITFRIPASGAELVGFSYSPSMEAVLSLHVLVEPKHHPVQHAWVRAMRRLSPALKREIDVFSFAFRSYFPEFFFPSPTGELLGFEDEVRRLRSLDPDLVRLEFAVALGGEPFGGGAGRNPAALDEPAVRRRLDERAAAAGDQGLAGLLLDDPAALLERFLRMLERYWEEAFSHEWRRIEPDLAEGVAEAGRRIAEHGLYALFRGLWPEVRSDPGAGRVWLERPHDHDVEITPDHPLVLAPSAYAWPHVRVNCDGPWPLGLVFPVSSIVREARPRIPPARLTGILRALADDTRLRTLRLISEQPRSTQELAPLVGITEAGLSKQLRVLSEAGLVERRREGYYVLYRMIPEQVAALAPSLEAFLHAGDPTD
;
A
#
# COMPACT_ATOMS: atom_id res chain seq x y z
N MET A 1 64.19 11.77 7.61
CA MET A 1 63.26 11.05 8.52
C MET A 1 61.99 11.81 8.51
N GLY A 2 61.00 11.65 7.65
CA GLY A 2 60.24 10.51 7.21
C GLY A 2 59.02 10.36 8.09
N ALA A 3 57.93 11.16 7.86
CA ALA A 3 56.62 10.89 8.44
C ALA A 3 55.59 10.91 7.32
N ASP A 4 55.21 9.71 6.96
CA ASP A 4 54.22 9.35 5.96
C ASP A 4 52.82 9.56 6.54
N GLY A 5 52.08 10.51 6.01
CA GLY A 5 50.69 10.82 6.38
C GLY A 5 49.70 10.10 5.48
N GLY A 6 49.33 8.89 5.84
CA GLY A 6 48.39 8.06 5.13
C GLY A 6 46.98 8.66 5.08
N ASN A 7 46.60 9.15 3.93
CA ASN A 7 45.25 9.61 3.56
C ASN A 7 44.37 8.41 3.35
N ARG A 8 43.62 8.00 4.37
CA ARG A 8 42.55 6.98 4.23
C ARG A 8 41.36 7.59 3.49
N ARG A 9 41.30 7.43 2.17
CA ARG A 9 40.11 7.64 1.37
C ARG A 9 39.06 6.65 1.84
N ARG A 10 37.96 7.13 2.42
CA ARG A 10 36.74 6.36 2.65
C ARG A 10 36.19 5.98 1.29
N SER A 11 36.27 4.72 0.95
CA SER A 11 35.62 4.12 -0.22
C SER A 11 34.14 4.04 0.09
N THR A 12 33.34 4.93 -0.45
CA THR A 12 31.90 4.77 -0.54
C THR A 12 31.63 3.62 -1.48
N ARG A 13 31.33 2.45 -0.93
CA ARG A 13 30.80 1.33 -1.71
C ARG A 13 29.43 1.76 -2.27
N ARG A 14 29.41 2.11 -3.55
CA ARG A 14 28.18 2.25 -4.33
C ARG A 14 27.42 0.94 -4.26
N THR A 15 26.20 0.98 -3.77
CA THR A 15 25.23 -0.12 -3.91
C THR A 15 25.12 -0.41 -5.39
N VAL A 16 25.53 -1.59 -5.82
CA VAL A 16 25.50 -1.99 -7.24
C VAL A 16 24.06 -2.43 -7.54
N VAL A 17 23.23 -1.48 -7.96
CA VAL A 17 22.00 -1.80 -8.65
C VAL A 17 22.39 -2.33 -10.04
N ARG A 18 22.16 -3.61 -10.29
CA ARG A 18 22.42 -4.20 -11.60
C ARG A 18 21.42 -3.63 -12.60
N PRO A 19 21.84 -3.10 -13.75
CA PRO A 19 20.92 -2.64 -14.78
C PRO A 19 20.10 -3.81 -15.31
N VAL A 20 18.77 -3.65 -15.31
CA VAL A 20 17.83 -4.55 -15.95
C VAL A 20 18.06 -4.47 -17.46
N ARG A 21 18.22 -5.63 -18.11
CA ARG A 21 18.23 -5.73 -19.58
C ARG A 21 16.79 -5.54 -20.06
N ASP A 22 16.60 -4.67 -21.05
CA ASP A 22 15.32 -4.56 -21.76
C ASP A 22 14.84 -5.93 -22.20
N PRO A 23 13.55 -6.29 -21.97
CA PRO A 23 13.00 -7.53 -22.45
C PRO A 23 12.89 -7.49 -23.98
N PRO A 24 13.19 -8.59 -24.69
CA PRO A 24 12.94 -8.69 -26.11
C PRO A 24 11.44 -8.63 -26.37
N CYS A 25 11.03 -7.80 -27.30
CA CYS A 25 9.66 -7.76 -27.81
C CYS A 25 9.31 -9.08 -28.49
N GLY A 26 8.39 -9.87 -27.89
CA GLY A 26 7.87 -11.07 -28.55
C GLY A 26 7.40 -12.17 -27.61
N SER A 27 6.09 -12.41 -27.60
CA SER A 27 5.35 -13.65 -27.23
C SER A 27 5.43 -14.19 -25.80
N GLY A 28 4.38 -13.87 -25.00
CA GLY A 28 3.67 -14.86 -24.21
C GLY A 28 4.43 -15.63 -23.14
N ASP A 29 4.86 -14.94 -22.09
CA ASP A 29 4.89 -15.40 -20.70
C ASP A 29 5.06 -14.13 -19.87
N ASP A 30 3.99 -13.67 -19.21
CA ASP A 30 4.04 -12.55 -18.27
C ASP A 30 4.95 -12.95 -17.10
N VAL A 31 6.21 -12.60 -17.19
CA VAL A 31 7.12 -12.66 -16.04
C VAL A 31 6.63 -11.61 -15.05
N ALA A 32 5.99 -12.06 -13.99
CA ALA A 32 5.58 -11.17 -12.90
C ALA A 32 6.81 -10.44 -12.36
N VAL A 33 6.83 -9.13 -12.54
CA VAL A 33 7.88 -8.23 -12.07
C VAL A 33 7.66 -8.02 -10.57
N THR A 34 8.72 -8.09 -9.75
CA THR A 34 8.57 -8.14 -8.30
C THR A 34 9.52 -7.18 -7.59
N ILE A 35 9.02 -6.52 -6.56
CA ILE A 35 9.88 -5.89 -5.56
C ILE A 35 10.17 -6.91 -4.47
N THR A 36 11.44 -7.21 -4.27
CA THR A 36 11.92 -8.18 -3.28
C THR A 36 12.79 -7.49 -2.23
N PHE A 37 12.44 -7.67 -0.97
CA PHE A 37 13.27 -7.30 0.18
C PHE A 37 13.96 -8.55 0.71
N ARG A 38 15.30 -8.52 0.79
CA ARG A 38 16.10 -9.55 1.42
C ARG A 38 16.35 -9.17 2.87
N ILE A 39 15.89 -10.02 3.79
CA ILE A 39 16.00 -9.80 5.22
C ILE A 39 17.06 -10.75 5.75
N PRO A 40 18.19 -10.26 6.30
CA PRO A 40 19.21 -11.13 6.89
C PRO A 40 18.68 -11.87 8.12
N ALA A 41 19.38 -12.92 8.54
CA ALA A 41 18.95 -13.76 9.67
C ALA A 41 18.75 -12.98 10.99
N SER A 42 19.53 -11.92 11.21
CA SER A 42 19.38 -10.96 12.32
C SER A 42 18.40 -9.82 12.02
N GLY A 43 17.60 -9.93 10.96
CA GLY A 43 16.91 -8.80 10.35
C GLY A 43 15.71 -8.25 11.11
N ALA A 44 15.27 -8.90 12.20
CA ALA A 44 14.17 -8.36 12.98
C ALA A 44 14.48 -6.98 13.59
N GLU A 45 15.75 -6.73 13.93
CA GLU A 45 16.24 -5.45 14.46
C GLU A 45 16.35 -4.35 13.38
N LEU A 46 16.31 -4.75 12.11
CA LEU A 46 16.39 -3.84 10.96
C LEU A 46 15.01 -3.45 10.41
N VAL A 47 13.94 -3.90 11.05
CA VAL A 47 12.56 -3.55 10.69
C VAL A 47 11.97 -2.70 11.79
N GLY A 48 11.72 -1.45 11.47
CA GLY A 48 11.12 -0.48 12.37
C GLY A 48 9.66 -0.17 12.01
N PHE A 49 8.98 0.51 12.93
CA PHE A 49 7.64 1.03 12.71
C PHE A 49 7.63 2.53 12.90
N SER A 50 6.91 3.22 12.03
CA SER A 50 6.67 4.65 12.17
C SER A 50 5.40 5.03 11.42
N TYR A 51 4.83 6.18 11.77
CA TYR A 51 3.77 6.83 10.99
C TYR A 51 4.02 8.34 10.99
N SER A 52 3.44 9.03 10.01
CA SER A 52 3.77 10.42 9.73
C SER A 52 2.51 11.21 9.44
N PRO A 53 2.27 12.35 10.16
CA PRO A 53 1.15 13.23 9.88
C PRO A 53 1.22 13.86 8.49
N SER A 54 2.40 14.21 7.99
CA SER A 54 2.55 14.77 6.64
C SER A 54 2.30 13.72 5.56
N MET A 55 2.77 12.48 5.76
CA MET A 55 2.48 11.37 4.85
C MET A 55 0.97 11.09 4.77
N GLU A 56 0.30 10.98 5.91
CA GLU A 56 -1.15 10.75 5.96
C GLU A 56 -1.93 11.90 5.31
N ALA A 57 -1.50 13.16 5.54
CA ALA A 57 -2.10 14.31 4.88
C ALA A 57 -1.99 14.20 3.35
N VAL A 58 -0.82 13.85 2.81
CA VAL A 58 -0.63 13.70 1.35
C VAL A 58 -1.37 12.47 0.82
N LEU A 59 -1.41 11.36 1.54
CA LEU A 59 -2.22 10.19 1.15
C LEU A 59 -3.72 10.50 1.14
N SER A 60 -4.21 11.34 2.07
CA SER A 60 -5.59 11.80 2.05
C SER A 60 -5.91 12.70 0.85
N LEU A 61 -4.94 13.50 0.37
CA LEU A 61 -5.06 14.27 -0.87
C LEU A 61 -5.14 13.34 -2.10
N HIS A 62 -4.40 12.23 -2.12
CA HIS A 62 -4.57 11.20 -3.15
C HIS A 62 -6.02 10.70 -3.22
N VAL A 63 -6.61 10.39 -2.07
CA VAL A 63 -8.01 9.96 -1.99
C VAL A 63 -8.98 11.02 -2.53
N LEU A 64 -8.70 12.31 -2.33
CA LEU A 64 -9.51 13.39 -2.88
C LEU A 64 -9.47 13.47 -4.40
N VAL A 65 -8.31 13.18 -4.99
CA VAL A 65 -8.10 13.24 -6.45
C VAL A 65 -8.61 11.99 -7.15
N GLU A 66 -8.49 10.81 -6.51
CA GLU A 66 -8.89 9.51 -7.06
C GLU A 66 -9.95 8.79 -6.21
N PRO A 67 -11.07 9.44 -5.86
CA PRO A 67 -12.04 8.92 -4.89
C PRO A 67 -12.72 7.61 -5.32
N LYS A 68 -12.73 7.30 -6.62
CA LYS A 68 -13.37 6.09 -7.16
C LYS A 68 -12.72 4.81 -6.63
N HIS A 69 -11.42 4.85 -6.33
CA HIS A 69 -10.65 3.72 -5.84
C HIS A 69 -10.72 3.57 -4.30
N HIS A 70 -11.34 4.53 -3.61
CA HIS A 70 -11.34 4.64 -2.15
C HIS A 70 -12.76 4.73 -1.56
N PRO A 71 -13.63 3.71 -1.73
CA PRO A 71 -15.03 3.79 -1.30
C PRO A 71 -15.21 3.95 0.22
N VAL A 72 -14.27 3.47 1.04
CA VAL A 72 -14.31 3.62 2.50
C VAL A 72 -14.19 5.09 2.91
N GLN A 73 -13.38 5.86 2.19
CA GLN A 73 -13.11 7.26 2.48
C GLN A 73 -14.12 8.24 1.84
N HIS A 74 -15.21 7.78 1.24
CA HIS A 74 -16.20 8.67 0.61
C HIS A 74 -16.82 9.69 1.59
N ALA A 75 -16.94 9.37 2.88
CA ALA A 75 -17.38 10.33 3.88
C ALA A 75 -16.38 11.49 4.02
N TRP A 76 -15.09 11.18 4.05
CA TRP A 76 -14.00 12.14 4.03
C TRP A 76 -14.04 13.03 2.78
N VAL A 77 -14.14 12.44 1.59
CA VAL A 77 -14.23 13.17 0.32
C VAL A 77 -15.41 14.16 0.33
N ARG A 78 -16.56 13.76 0.88
CA ARG A 78 -17.71 14.68 1.01
C ARG A 78 -17.42 15.83 1.98
N ALA A 79 -16.73 15.56 3.08
CA ALA A 79 -16.35 16.59 4.05
C ALA A 79 -15.42 17.65 3.43
N MET A 80 -14.53 17.25 2.52
CA MET A 80 -13.56 18.13 1.84
C MET A 80 -14.20 19.10 0.85
N ARG A 81 -15.49 18.98 0.55
CA ARG A 81 -16.22 20.00 -0.22
C ARG A 81 -16.19 21.39 0.45
N ARG A 82 -15.92 21.43 1.75
CA ARG A 82 -15.84 22.68 2.54
C ARG A 82 -14.50 23.42 2.42
N LEU A 83 -13.46 22.79 1.83
CA LEU A 83 -12.19 23.47 1.61
C LEU A 83 -12.37 24.77 0.83
N SER A 84 -11.58 25.79 1.15
CA SER A 84 -11.61 27.06 0.47
C SER A 84 -11.30 26.93 -1.04
N PRO A 85 -11.92 27.74 -1.91
CA PRO A 85 -11.67 27.67 -3.35
C PRO A 85 -10.20 27.89 -3.73
N ALA A 86 -9.48 28.73 -2.95
CA ALA A 86 -8.06 28.98 -3.18
C ALA A 86 -7.22 27.74 -2.88
N LEU A 87 -7.50 27.03 -1.78
CA LEU A 87 -6.80 25.79 -1.43
C LEU A 87 -7.10 24.67 -2.44
N LYS A 88 -8.35 24.53 -2.89
CA LYS A 88 -8.70 23.56 -3.92
C LYS A 88 -7.91 23.74 -5.19
N ARG A 89 -7.74 25.01 -5.66
CA ARG A 89 -6.93 25.28 -6.85
C ARG A 89 -5.46 24.87 -6.67
N GLU A 90 -4.87 25.14 -5.50
CA GLU A 90 -3.50 24.70 -5.22
C GLU A 90 -3.38 23.17 -5.15
N ILE A 91 -4.35 22.49 -4.54
CA ILE A 91 -4.43 21.01 -4.53
C ILE A 91 -4.53 20.46 -5.96
N ASP A 92 -5.33 21.08 -6.82
CA ASP A 92 -5.45 20.68 -8.24
C ASP A 92 -4.13 20.85 -8.99
N VAL A 93 -3.43 21.96 -8.79
CA VAL A 93 -2.10 22.22 -9.39
C VAL A 93 -1.09 21.15 -8.96
N PHE A 94 -1.04 20.83 -7.68
CA PHE A 94 -0.10 19.85 -7.14
C PHE A 94 -0.60 18.40 -7.21
N SER A 95 -1.74 18.13 -7.86
CA SER A 95 -2.32 16.79 -7.93
C SER A 95 -1.37 15.73 -8.53
N PHE A 96 -0.43 16.13 -9.38
CA PHE A 96 0.59 15.25 -9.92
C PHE A 96 1.46 14.61 -8.85
N ALA A 97 1.73 15.30 -7.73
CA ALA A 97 2.58 14.83 -6.64
C ALA A 97 1.92 13.77 -5.74
N PHE A 98 0.62 13.49 -5.93
CA PHE A 98 -0.07 12.49 -5.14
C PHE A 98 -1.11 11.66 -5.92
N ARG A 99 -1.22 11.83 -7.24
CA ARG A 99 -2.12 11.04 -8.08
C ARG A 99 -1.57 9.64 -8.37
N SER A 100 -0.45 9.55 -9.03
CA SER A 100 0.15 8.29 -9.48
C SER A 100 1.48 7.99 -8.80
N TYR A 101 2.23 9.02 -8.48
CA TYR A 101 3.50 8.97 -7.78
C TYR A 101 3.37 9.69 -6.44
N PHE A 102 4.07 9.18 -5.43
CA PHE A 102 4.13 9.74 -4.10
C PHE A 102 5.60 10.07 -3.82
N PRO A 103 5.97 11.37 -3.68
CA PRO A 103 7.35 11.74 -3.41
C PRO A 103 7.89 11.03 -2.16
N GLU A 104 9.00 10.35 -2.31
CA GLU A 104 9.51 9.42 -1.31
C GLU A 104 10.04 10.12 -0.06
N PHE A 105 10.32 11.42 -0.13
CA PHE A 105 10.69 12.22 1.04
C PHE A 105 9.58 12.37 2.10
N PHE A 106 8.33 12.01 1.78
CA PHE A 106 7.24 11.94 2.76
C PHE A 106 7.24 10.66 3.58
N PHE A 107 8.01 9.66 3.22
CA PHE A 107 8.14 8.48 4.06
C PHE A 107 8.70 8.85 5.44
N PRO A 108 8.18 8.22 6.51
CA PRO A 108 8.62 8.50 7.86
C PRO A 108 10.09 8.11 8.06
N SER A 109 10.74 8.79 9.01
CA SER A 109 12.13 8.52 9.36
C SER A 109 12.30 7.10 9.93
N PRO A 110 13.38 6.39 9.57
CA PRO A 110 13.68 5.07 10.15
C PRO A 110 14.09 5.12 11.62
N THR A 111 14.32 6.31 12.18
CA THR A 111 14.72 6.46 13.59
C THR A 111 13.65 6.06 14.60
N GLY A 112 12.43 5.80 14.16
CA GLY A 112 11.29 5.48 15.03
C GLY A 112 10.79 6.68 15.84
N GLU A 113 11.36 7.87 15.65
CA GLU A 113 10.90 9.11 16.27
C GLU A 113 9.59 9.55 15.61
N LEU A 114 8.54 9.69 16.41
CA LEU A 114 7.26 10.20 15.95
C LEU A 114 7.30 11.73 16.03
N LEU A 115 7.42 12.36 14.87
CA LEU A 115 7.43 13.81 14.76
C LEU A 115 6.00 14.36 14.64
N GLY A 116 5.78 15.56 15.22
CA GLY A 116 4.59 16.33 14.94
C GLY A 116 4.61 16.91 13.52
N PHE A 117 3.45 17.37 13.04
CA PHE A 117 3.32 17.91 11.68
C PHE A 117 4.28 19.07 11.42
N GLU A 118 4.40 20.02 12.36
CA GLU A 118 5.26 21.18 12.22
C GLU A 118 6.75 20.81 12.16
N ASP A 119 7.17 19.78 12.91
CA ASP A 119 8.55 19.28 12.91
C ASP A 119 8.87 18.56 11.60
N GLU A 120 7.92 17.78 11.09
CA GLU A 120 8.06 17.16 9.76
C GLU A 120 8.15 18.20 8.65
N VAL A 121 7.29 19.22 8.65
CA VAL A 121 7.35 20.30 7.66
C VAL A 121 8.69 21.05 7.75
N ARG A 122 9.20 21.29 8.96
CA ARG A 122 10.54 21.89 9.16
C ARG A 122 11.64 21.02 8.56
N ARG A 123 11.59 19.70 8.80
CA ARG A 123 12.51 18.74 8.19
C ARG A 123 12.43 18.76 6.67
N LEU A 124 11.22 18.77 6.10
CA LEU A 124 11.01 18.82 4.66
C LEU A 124 11.58 20.10 4.03
N ARG A 125 11.48 21.26 4.71
CA ARG A 125 12.09 22.52 4.27
C ARG A 125 13.62 22.47 4.21
N SER A 126 14.26 21.58 4.95
CA SER A 126 15.72 21.41 4.98
C SER A 126 16.24 20.38 3.96
N LEU A 127 15.38 19.83 3.10
CA LEU A 127 15.78 18.88 2.07
C LEU A 127 16.72 19.53 1.04
N ASP A 128 17.63 18.69 0.53
CA ASP A 128 18.48 19.08 -0.61
C ASP A 128 17.58 19.44 -1.83
N PRO A 129 17.72 20.66 -2.38
CA PRO A 129 16.93 21.08 -3.54
C PRO A 129 17.06 20.17 -4.75
N ASP A 130 18.21 19.54 -4.97
CA ASP A 130 18.40 18.62 -6.10
C ASP A 130 17.57 17.33 -5.93
N LEU A 131 17.44 16.83 -4.70
CA LEU A 131 16.56 15.71 -4.40
C LEU A 131 15.08 16.09 -4.59
N VAL A 132 14.68 17.26 -4.14
CA VAL A 132 13.31 17.79 -4.34
C VAL A 132 13.01 17.93 -5.83
N ARG A 133 13.95 18.51 -6.59
CA ARG A 133 13.86 18.67 -8.04
C ARG A 133 13.61 17.33 -8.73
N LEU A 134 14.37 16.30 -8.35
CA LEU A 134 14.25 14.96 -8.92
C LEU A 134 12.89 14.33 -8.60
N GLU A 135 12.47 14.34 -7.34
CA GLU A 135 11.22 13.74 -6.88
C GLU A 135 9.99 14.37 -7.55
N PHE A 136 9.93 15.71 -7.62
CA PHE A 136 8.84 16.39 -8.28
C PHE A 136 8.88 16.23 -9.81
N ALA A 137 10.07 16.12 -10.42
CA ALA A 137 10.18 15.83 -11.85
C ALA A 137 9.64 14.44 -12.20
N VAL A 138 9.94 13.43 -11.38
CA VAL A 138 9.37 12.08 -11.51
C VAL A 138 7.85 12.15 -11.38
N ALA A 139 7.35 12.83 -10.37
CA ALA A 139 5.92 12.98 -10.11
C ALA A 139 5.19 13.66 -11.28
N LEU A 140 5.73 14.77 -11.80
CA LEU A 140 5.14 15.56 -12.88
C LEU A 140 5.31 14.88 -14.23
N GLY A 141 6.50 14.37 -14.52
CA GLY A 141 6.86 13.79 -15.83
C GLY A 141 6.26 12.40 -16.06
N GLY A 142 6.00 11.64 -15.00
CA GLY A 142 5.56 10.25 -15.08
C GLY A 142 6.62 9.32 -15.67
N GLU A 143 6.23 8.10 -16.04
CA GLU A 143 7.09 7.17 -16.78
C GLU A 143 7.68 7.84 -18.06
N PRO A 144 8.97 7.71 -18.37
CA PRO A 144 9.94 6.71 -17.89
C PRO A 144 10.86 7.19 -16.74
N PHE A 145 10.54 8.29 -16.06
CA PHE A 145 11.40 8.82 -15.00
C PHE A 145 11.38 7.97 -13.70
N GLY A 146 10.43 7.06 -13.57
CA GLY A 146 10.16 6.31 -12.33
C GLY A 146 10.84 4.95 -12.19
N GLY A 147 11.69 4.52 -13.10
CA GLY A 147 12.38 3.23 -12.99
C GLY A 147 13.85 3.36 -12.59
N GLY A 148 14.27 2.69 -11.54
CA GLY A 148 15.59 2.65 -10.88
C GLY A 148 16.84 3.18 -11.59
N ALA A 149 16.99 2.98 -12.88
CA ALA A 149 18.10 3.54 -13.67
C ALA A 149 17.80 4.97 -14.23
N GLY A 150 16.54 5.43 -14.15
CA GLY A 150 16.10 6.69 -14.73
C GLY A 150 16.22 7.92 -13.82
N ARG A 151 16.59 7.75 -12.56
CA ARG A 151 16.79 8.86 -11.62
C ARG A 151 18.15 9.53 -11.79
N ASN A 152 18.41 10.06 -13.00
CA ASN A 152 19.61 10.83 -13.27
C ASN A 152 19.27 12.33 -13.25
N PRO A 153 19.72 13.11 -12.25
CA PRO A 153 19.48 14.55 -12.19
C PRO A 153 19.92 15.29 -13.47
N ALA A 154 21.00 14.84 -14.12
CA ALA A 154 21.49 15.44 -15.34
C ALA A 154 20.52 15.30 -16.54
N ALA A 155 19.68 14.29 -16.52
CA ALA A 155 18.66 14.12 -17.58
C ALA A 155 17.58 15.23 -17.55
N LEU A 156 17.39 15.89 -16.41
CA LEU A 156 16.44 17.00 -16.29
C LEU A 156 16.82 18.23 -17.10
N ASP A 157 18.08 18.33 -17.51
CA ASP A 157 18.60 19.45 -18.32
C ASP A 157 18.43 19.19 -19.83
N GLU A 158 18.04 17.99 -20.21
CA GLU A 158 17.80 17.64 -21.61
C GLU A 158 16.59 18.43 -22.18
N PRO A 159 16.71 19.03 -23.38
CA PRO A 159 15.63 19.84 -23.96
C PRO A 159 14.30 19.09 -24.17
N ALA A 160 14.36 17.78 -24.41
CA ALA A 160 13.18 16.94 -24.58
C ALA A 160 12.44 16.74 -23.25
N VAL A 161 13.20 16.57 -22.15
CA VAL A 161 12.67 16.43 -20.80
C VAL A 161 12.05 17.73 -20.33
N ARG A 162 12.74 18.86 -20.50
CA ARG A 162 12.20 20.20 -20.17
C ARG A 162 10.88 20.46 -20.88
N ARG A 163 10.79 20.25 -22.16
CA ARG A 163 9.56 20.42 -22.94
C ARG A 163 8.42 19.56 -22.43
N ARG A 164 8.70 18.30 -22.08
CA ARG A 164 7.69 17.39 -21.51
C ARG A 164 7.19 17.89 -20.15
N LEU A 165 8.07 18.39 -19.31
CA LEU A 165 7.68 18.97 -18.01
C LEU A 165 6.84 20.23 -18.21
N ASP A 166 7.17 21.10 -19.17
CA ASP A 166 6.38 22.28 -19.51
C ASP A 166 4.97 21.90 -19.99
N GLU A 167 4.85 20.90 -20.85
CA GLU A 167 3.56 20.38 -21.33
C GLU A 167 2.71 19.83 -20.17
N ARG A 168 3.33 19.11 -19.24
CA ARG A 168 2.65 18.56 -18.07
C ARG A 168 2.25 19.64 -17.05
N ALA A 169 3.09 20.63 -16.83
CA ALA A 169 2.80 21.78 -16.00
C ALA A 169 1.62 22.60 -16.54
N ALA A 170 1.61 22.85 -17.85
CA ALA A 170 0.49 23.50 -18.51
C ALA A 170 -0.81 22.71 -18.38
N ALA A 171 -0.75 21.38 -18.51
CA ALA A 171 -1.90 20.49 -18.30
C ALA A 171 -2.39 20.47 -16.84
N ALA A 172 -1.50 20.70 -15.87
CA ALA A 172 -1.85 20.88 -14.47
C ALA A 172 -2.44 22.28 -14.15
N GLY A 173 -2.51 23.16 -15.15
CA GLY A 173 -3.09 24.50 -15.00
C GLY A 173 -2.12 25.57 -14.52
N ASP A 174 -0.81 25.30 -14.47
CA ASP A 174 0.21 26.26 -14.06
C ASP A 174 1.44 26.18 -14.96
N GLN A 175 1.53 27.11 -15.93
CA GLN A 175 2.64 27.19 -16.89
C GLN A 175 3.99 27.52 -16.23
N GLY A 176 3.99 28.16 -15.03
CA GLY A 176 5.21 28.52 -14.31
C GLY A 176 5.79 27.37 -13.47
N LEU A 177 5.03 26.30 -13.29
CA LEU A 177 5.39 25.21 -12.39
C LEU A 177 6.69 24.50 -12.83
N ALA A 178 6.87 24.24 -14.13
CA ALA A 178 8.08 23.60 -14.65
C ALA A 178 9.32 24.48 -14.48
N GLY A 179 9.18 25.79 -14.65
CA GLY A 179 10.25 26.76 -14.38
C GLY A 179 10.67 26.74 -12.91
N LEU A 180 9.71 26.78 -11.97
CA LEU A 180 10.02 26.64 -10.54
C LEU A 180 10.71 25.31 -10.25
N LEU A 181 10.20 24.21 -10.81
CA LEU A 181 10.77 22.89 -10.62
C LEU A 181 12.24 22.80 -11.05
N LEU A 182 12.56 23.37 -12.20
CA LEU A 182 13.88 23.24 -12.82
C LEU A 182 14.89 24.27 -12.32
N ASP A 183 14.44 25.49 -12.04
CA ASP A 183 15.31 26.64 -11.78
C ASP A 183 15.31 27.05 -10.29
N ASP A 184 14.22 26.76 -9.54
CA ASP A 184 14.12 27.05 -8.09
C ASP A 184 13.27 25.98 -7.37
N PRO A 185 13.77 24.73 -7.24
CA PRO A 185 13.04 23.64 -6.59
C PRO A 185 12.74 23.92 -5.10
N ALA A 186 13.53 24.76 -4.44
CA ALA A 186 13.27 25.18 -3.07
C ALA A 186 12.00 26.03 -2.96
N ALA A 187 11.80 26.97 -3.90
CA ALA A 187 10.58 27.78 -3.96
C ALA A 187 9.35 26.91 -4.32
N LEU A 188 9.52 25.91 -5.17
CA LEU A 188 8.47 24.94 -5.48
C LEU A 188 8.07 24.15 -4.24
N LEU A 189 9.04 23.59 -3.51
CA LEU A 189 8.80 22.88 -2.25
C LEU A 189 8.10 23.77 -1.23
N GLU A 190 8.56 24.99 -1.05
CA GLU A 190 7.95 25.94 -0.12
C GLU A 190 6.49 26.27 -0.51
N ARG A 191 6.18 26.38 -1.81
CA ARG A 191 4.80 26.56 -2.28
C ARG A 191 3.95 25.34 -1.98
N PHE A 192 4.49 24.12 -2.20
CA PHE A 192 3.83 22.87 -1.86
C PHE A 192 3.57 22.76 -0.34
N LEU A 193 4.57 23.03 0.48
CA LEU A 193 4.45 22.94 1.93
C LEU A 193 3.44 23.96 2.49
N ARG A 194 3.40 25.19 1.94
CA ARG A 194 2.35 26.17 2.30
C ARG A 194 0.95 25.70 1.94
N MET A 195 0.79 25.00 0.80
CA MET A 195 -0.49 24.36 0.46
C MET A 195 -0.83 23.26 1.48
N LEU A 196 0.15 22.45 1.88
CA LEU A 196 -0.03 21.36 2.84
C LEU A 196 -0.33 21.89 4.25
N GLU A 197 0.34 22.96 4.71
CA GLU A 197 0.07 23.64 5.97
C GLU A 197 -1.36 24.20 6.02
N ARG A 198 -1.81 24.87 4.95
CA ARG A 198 -3.18 25.33 4.85
C ARG A 198 -4.20 24.20 4.85
N TYR A 199 -3.90 23.09 4.17
CA TYR A 199 -4.75 21.91 4.19
C TYR A 199 -4.83 21.30 5.59
N TRP A 200 -3.71 21.25 6.29
CA TRP A 200 -3.65 20.83 7.68
C TRP A 200 -4.54 21.69 8.57
N GLU A 201 -4.39 23.00 8.50
CA GLU A 201 -5.18 23.95 9.30
C GLU A 201 -6.67 23.92 8.96
N GLU A 202 -7.04 23.93 7.66
CA GLU A 202 -8.44 24.00 7.23
C GLU A 202 -9.22 22.70 7.49
N ALA A 203 -8.53 21.54 7.51
CA ALA A 203 -9.22 20.25 7.54
C ALA A 203 -8.48 19.12 8.25
N PHE A 204 -7.20 18.86 7.89
CA PHE A 204 -6.58 17.59 8.22
C PHE A 204 -6.16 17.45 9.67
N SER A 205 -5.85 18.53 10.39
CA SER A 205 -5.49 18.50 11.81
C SER A 205 -6.60 17.90 12.69
N HIS A 206 -7.86 18.12 12.32
CA HIS A 206 -9.00 17.49 13.00
C HIS A 206 -9.09 16.00 12.68
N GLU A 207 -8.90 15.65 11.44
CA GLU A 207 -8.88 14.26 10.98
C GLU A 207 -7.70 13.48 11.57
N TRP A 208 -6.52 14.09 11.63
CA TRP A 208 -5.35 13.51 12.26
C TRP A 208 -5.63 13.02 13.69
N ARG A 209 -6.22 13.88 14.52
CA ARG A 209 -6.59 13.50 15.90
C ARG A 209 -7.56 12.30 15.97
N ARG A 210 -8.33 12.09 14.92
CA ARG A 210 -9.26 10.94 14.82
C ARG A 210 -8.54 9.66 14.43
N ILE A 211 -7.57 9.72 13.50
CA ILE A 211 -6.92 8.53 12.94
C ILE A 211 -5.64 8.13 13.68
N GLU A 212 -4.95 9.05 14.33
CA GLU A 212 -3.68 8.78 15.02
C GLU A 212 -3.77 7.61 16.02
N PRO A 213 -4.83 7.48 16.85
CA PRO A 213 -4.98 6.31 17.73
C PRO A 213 -5.03 4.98 16.96
N ASP A 214 -5.65 4.95 15.79
CA ASP A 214 -5.71 3.75 14.94
C ASP A 214 -4.34 3.40 14.35
N LEU A 215 -3.54 4.42 14.00
CA LEU A 215 -2.17 4.23 13.52
C LEU A 215 -1.27 3.69 14.64
N ALA A 216 -1.37 4.26 15.84
CA ALA A 216 -0.64 3.81 17.01
C ALA A 216 -1.00 2.35 17.38
N GLU A 217 -2.31 2.00 17.36
CA GLU A 217 -2.75 0.61 17.58
C GLU A 217 -2.26 -0.31 16.46
N GLY A 218 -2.20 0.17 15.21
CA GLY A 218 -1.62 -0.59 14.09
C GLY A 218 -0.15 -0.97 14.33
N VAL A 219 0.65 -0.04 14.85
CA VAL A 219 2.04 -0.30 15.27
C VAL A 219 2.08 -1.33 16.41
N ALA A 220 1.25 -1.15 17.45
CA ALA A 220 1.20 -2.05 18.59
C ALA A 220 0.76 -3.47 18.19
N GLU A 221 -0.24 -3.60 17.33
CA GLU A 221 -0.69 -4.88 16.77
C GLU A 221 0.41 -5.59 15.98
N ALA A 222 1.11 -4.84 15.13
CA ALA A 222 2.22 -5.37 14.36
C ALA A 222 3.38 -5.84 15.25
N GLY A 223 3.71 -5.07 16.30
CA GLY A 223 4.71 -5.45 17.32
C GLY A 223 4.33 -6.73 18.06
N ARG A 224 3.08 -6.85 18.53
CA ARG A 224 2.56 -8.08 19.16
C ARG A 224 2.67 -9.27 18.22
N ARG A 225 2.28 -9.12 16.96
CA ARG A 225 2.35 -10.20 15.96
C ARG A 225 3.77 -10.67 15.71
N ILE A 226 4.75 -9.77 15.70
CA ILE A 226 6.17 -10.15 15.61
C ILE A 226 6.60 -10.93 16.85
N ALA A 227 6.25 -10.45 18.03
CA ALA A 227 6.63 -11.09 19.29
C ALA A 227 6.04 -12.52 19.44
N GLU A 228 4.80 -12.72 18.99
CA GLU A 228 4.11 -14.00 19.11
C GLU A 228 4.44 -15.00 18.00
N HIS A 229 4.62 -14.53 16.78
CA HIS A 229 4.66 -15.38 15.59
C HIS A 229 5.87 -15.12 14.66
N GLY A 230 6.73 -14.17 15.04
CA GLY A 230 7.90 -13.77 14.28
C GLY A 230 7.62 -12.82 13.09
N LEU A 231 8.69 -12.21 12.59
CA LEU A 231 8.64 -11.17 11.55
C LEU A 231 7.90 -11.61 10.27
N TYR A 232 8.16 -12.81 9.78
CA TYR A 232 7.54 -13.28 8.54
C TYR A 232 6.03 -13.57 8.66
N ALA A 233 5.55 -13.84 9.87
CA ALA A 233 4.11 -13.95 10.11
C ALA A 233 3.40 -12.60 10.02
N LEU A 234 4.08 -11.51 10.37
CA LEU A 234 3.60 -10.15 10.14
C LEU A 234 3.37 -9.92 8.65
N PHE A 235 4.38 -10.12 7.81
CA PHE A 235 4.29 -9.88 6.37
C PHE A 235 3.17 -10.67 5.70
N ARG A 236 2.99 -11.95 6.05
CA ARG A 236 1.87 -12.78 5.53
C ARG A 236 0.49 -12.25 5.91
N GLY A 237 0.40 -11.47 6.97
CA GLY A 237 -0.86 -10.91 7.45
C GLY A 237 -1.07 -9.44 7.13
N LEU A 238 -0.07 -8.72 6.59
CA LEU A 238 -0.19 -7.30 6.29
C LEU A 238 -1.15 -7.05 5.14
N TRP A 239 -0.98 -7.77 4.03
CA TRP A 239 -1.78 -7.61 2.84
C TRP A 239 -1.71 -8.85 1.94
N PRO A 240 -2.78 -9.20 1.21
CA PRO A 240 -2.79 -10.41 0.37
C PRO A 240 -1.70 -10.46 -0.71
N GLU A 241 -1.25 -9.30 -1.19
CA GLU A 241 -0.20 -9.19 -2.21
C GLU A 241 1.21 -9.37 -1.63
N VAL A 242 1.40 -9.19 -0.32
CA VAL A 242 2.70 -9.33 0.34
C VAL A 242 2.95 -10.80 0.65
N ARG A 243 3.97 -11.35 0.04
CA ARG A 243 4.38 -12.75 0.23
C ARG A 243 5.70 -12.82 0.96
N SER A 244 5.96 -13.93 1.64
CA SER A 244 7.21 -14.13 2.38
C SER A 244 7.66 -15.57 2.36
N ASP A 245 8.98 -15.77 2.29
CA ASP A 245 9.67 -17.04 2.42
C ASP A 245 10.74 -16.91 3.52
N PRO A 246 10.44 -17.39 4.76
CA PRO A 246 11.39 -17.34 5.85
C PRO A 246 12.68 -18.13 5.59
N GLY A 247 12.58 -19.26 4.85
CA GLY A 247 13.72 -20.11 4.54
C GLY A 247 14.72 -19.46 3.59
N ALA A 248 14.21 -18.61 2.68
CA ALA A 248 15.03 -17.85 1.74
C ALA A 248 15.35 -16.42 2.23
N GLY A 249 14.84 -16.01 3.41
CA GLY A 249 15.05 -14.67 3.93
C GLY A 249 14.42 -13.57 3.06
N ARG A 250 13.25 -13.81 2.45
CA ARG A 250 12.67 -12.89 1.45
C ARG A 250 11.23 -12.51 1.75
N VAL A 251 10.92 -11.25 1.46
CA VAL A 251 9.56 -10.72 1.37
C VAL A 251 9.40 -10.05 0.02
N TRP A 252 8.31 -10.33 -0.71
CA TRP A 252 8.11 -9.74 -2.03
C TRP A 252 6.64 -9.43 -2.32
N LEU A 253 6.44 -8.55 -3.30
CA LEU A 253 5.14 -8.19 -3.84
C LEU A 253 5.26 -7.91 -5.34
N GLU A 254 4.22 -8.23 -6.10
CA GLU A 254 4.16 -7.96 -7.53
C GLU A 254 3.94 -6.46 -7.79
N ARG A 255 4.79 -5.85 -8.61
CA ARG A 255 4.74 -4.44 -8.98
C ARG A 255 5.25 -4.27 -10.41
N PRO A 256 4.93 -3.12 -11.09
CA PRO A 256 5.37 -2.86 -12.47
C PRO A 256 6.89 -2.79 -12.65
N HIS A 257 7.65 -2.63 -11.59
CA HIS A 257 9.11 -2.49 -11.63
C HIS A 257 9.78 -3.58 -10.79
N ASP A 258 10.92 -4.09 -11.29
CA ASP A 258 11.70 -5.11 -10.61
C ASP A 258 12.79 -4.47 -9.74
N HIS A 259 12.72 -4.74 -8.43
CA HIS A 259 13.72 -4.30 -7.46
C HIS A 259 14.09 -5.45 -6.54
N ASP A 260 15.39 -5.61 -6.32
CA ASP A 260 15.94 -6.59 -5.38
C ASP A 260 16.83 -5.84 -4.38
N VAL A 261 16.28 -5.63 -3.19
CA VAL A 261 16.86 -4.74 -2.18
C VAL A 261 17.23 -5.53 -0.93
N GLU A 262 18.46 -5.37 -0.46
CA GLU A 262 18.92 -5.94 0.79
C GLU A 262 18.71 -4.94 1.93
N ILE A 263 18.06 -5.40 3.00
CA ILE A 263 17.87 -4.62 4.21
C ILE A 263 19.15 -4.68 5.03
N THR A 264 19.72 -3.52 5.34
CA THR A 264 20.98 -3.38 6.08
C THR A 264 20.81 -2.37 7.22
N PRO A 265 21.78 -2.31 8.19
CA PRO A 265 21.77 -1.27 9.23
C PRO A 265 21.75 0.16 8.68
N ASP A 266 22.37 0.39 7.52
CA ASP A 266 22.39 1.71 6.85
C ASP A 266 21.09 1.97 6.05
N HIS A 267 20.33 0.91 5.74
CA HIS A 267 19.07 0.98 5.00
C HIS A 267 18.03 0.03 5.65
N PRO A 268 17.53 0.40 6.84
CA PRO A 268 16.49 -0.38 7.53
C PRO A 268 15.15 -0.25 6.81
N LEU A 269 14.28 -1.23 7.00
CA LEU A 269 12.91 -1.20 6.49
C LEU A 269 11.98 -0.55 7.50
N VAL A 270 11.21 0.44 7.06
CA VAL A 270 10.16 1.08 7.85
C VAL A 270 8.80 0.55 7.42
N LEU A 271 8.04 0.01 8.35
CA LEU A 271 6.67 -0.40 8.17
C LEU A 271 5.74 0.70 8.71
N ALA A 272 4.92 1.29 7.83
CA ALA A 272 4.08 2.42 8.17
C ALA A 272 2.59 2.07 8.02
N PRO A 273 1.83 1.95 9.13
CA PRO A 273 0.37 1.84 9.04
C PRO A 273 -0.23 3.15 8.51
N SER A 274 -1.29 3.05 7.73
CA SER A 274 -1.97 4.20 7.13
C SER A 274 -3.49 4.02 7.11
N ALA A 275 -4.22 5.12 7.37
CA ALA A 275 -5.66 5.19 7.23
C ALA A 275 -6.09 5.45 5.77
N TYR A 276 -5.18 5.93 4.93
CA TYR A 276 -5.47 6.35 3.55
C TYR A 276 -4.77 5.50 2.48
N ALA A 277 -3.95 4.52 2.85
CA ALA A 277 -3.29 3.64 1.88
C ALA A 277 -4.27 2.65 1.20
N TRP A 278 -5.35 2.23 1.89
CA TRP A 278 -6.31 1.26 1.35
C TRP A 278 -6.90 1.74 0.00
N PRO A 279 -7.06 0.87 -1.02
CA PRO A 279 -6.87 -0.58 -1.02
C PRO A 279 -5.44 -1.05 -1.38
N HIS A 280 -4.47 -0.17 -1.37
CA HIS A 280 -3.13 -0.45 -1.86
C HIS A 280 -2.12 -0.58 -0.72
N VAL A 281 -1.04 -1.30 -0.98
CA VAL A 281 0.22 -1.21 -0.23
C VAL A 281 1.16 -0.34 -1.05
N ARG A 282 1.82 0.63 -0.43
CA ARG A 282 2.83 1.46 -1.10
C ARG A 282 4.22 1.01 -0.66
N VAL A 283 5.14 1.04 -1.59
CA VAL A 283 6.52 0.61 -1.35
C VAL A 283 7.45 1.74 -1.71
N ASN A 284 8.42 1.98 -0.87
CA ASN A 284 9.58 2.80 -1.16
C ASN A 284 10.82 1.90 -1.15
N CYS A 285 11.53 1.84 -2.26
CA CYS A 285 12.71 1.00 -2.43
C CYS A 285 13.89 1.72 -3.10
N ASP A 286 13.74 3.01 -3.41
CA ASP A 286 14.74 3.81 -4.10
C ASP A 286 15.47 4.75 -3.14
N GLY A 287 16.80 4.67 -3.12
CA GLY A 287 17.62 5.61 -2.34
C GLY A 287 17.59 7.02 -2.96
N PRO A 288 17.86 8.05 -2.16
CA PRO A 288 18.46 8.02 -0.81
C PRO A 288 17.42 7.89 0.34
N TRP A 289 16.18 7.64 0.03
CA TRP A 289 15.09 7.58 1.01
C TRP A 289 15.08 6.25 1.78
N PRO A 290 14.48 6.21 2.98
CA PRO A 290 14.36 4.97 3.74
C PRO A 290 13.57 3.93 2.95
N LEU A 291 13.97 2.66 3.06
CA LEU A 291 13.13 1.57 2.57
C LEU A 291 11.83 1.57 3.36
N GLY A 292 10.71 1.45 2.66
CA GLY A 292 9.42 1.58 3.33
C GLY A 292 8.32 0.75 2.71
N LEU A 293 7.39 0.34 3.57
CA LEU A 293 6.16 -0.32 3.17
C LEU A 293 4.99 0.28 3.96
N VAL A 294 4.11 0.99 3.26
CA VAL A 294 2.88 1.56 3.83
C VAL A 294 1.73 0.60 3.61
N PHE A 295 1.04 0.27 4.68
CA PHE A 295 -0.06 -0.70 4.66
C PHE A 295 -1.30 -0.16 5.39
N PRO A 296 -2.51 -0.56 4.95
CA PRO A 296 -3.74 -0.11 5.60
C PRO A 296 -3.87 -0.62 7.03
N VAL A 297 -4.29 0.24 7.97
CA VAL A 297 -4.62 -0.17 9.34
C VAL A 297 -5.80 -1.13 9.39
N SER A 298 -5.83 -1.99 10.41
CA SER A 298 -6.86 -3.03 10.58
C SER A 298 -8.28 -2.47 10.68
N SER A 299 -8.46 -1.29 11.27
CA SER A 299 -9.77 -0.61 11.36
C SER A 299 -10.34 -0.30 9.96
N ILE A 300 -9.54 0.28 9.06
CA ILE A 300 -9.93 0.57 7.68
C ILE A 300 -10.20 -0.71 6.89
N VAL A 301 -9.35 -1.73 7.04
CA VAL A 301 -9.56 -3.03 6.38
C VAL A 301 -10.88 -3.69 6.83
N ARG A 302 -11.21 -3.60 8.12
CA ARG A 302 -12.50 -4.09 8.64
C ARG A 302 -13.69 -3.31 8.08
N GLU A 303 -13.58 -1.99 7.97
CA GLU A 303 -14.61 -1.14 7.38
C GLU A 303 -14.81 -1.43 5.89
N ALA A 304 -13.71 -1.69 5.15
CA ALA A 304 -13.72 -2.01 3.73
C ALA A 304 -14.33 -3.37 3.40
N ARG A 305 -14.32 -4.31 4.35
CA ARG A 305 -14.85 -5.65 4.10
C ARG A 305 -16.36 -5.61 3.81
N PRO A 306 -16.83 -6.32 2.78
CA PRO A 306 -18.27 -6.46 2.53
C PRO A 306 -18.96 -6.99 3.78
N ARG A 307 -19.95 -6.25 4.28
CA ARG A 307 -20.77 -6.71 5.40
C ARG A 307 -21.96 -7.51 4.88
N ILE A 308 -22.17 -8.68 5.46
CA ILE A 308 -23.33 -9.49 5.18
C ILE A 308 -24.54 -8.84 5.89
N PRO A 309 -25.60 -8.46 5.17
CA PRO A 309 -26.79 -7.93 5.82
C PRO A 309 -27.34 -8.89 6.90
N PRO A 310 -27.83 -8.40 8.05
CA PRO A 310 -28.33 -9.25 9.15
C PRO A 310 -29.33 -10.31 8.71
N ALA A 311 -30.20 -9.97 7.79
CA ALA A 311 -31.20 -10.91 7.22
C ALA A 311 -30.54 -12.14 6.51
N ARG A 312 -29.36 -11.96 5.91
CA ARG A 312 -28.60 -13.04 5.27
C ARG A 312 -27.67 -13.78 6.22
N LEU A 313 -27.16 -13.09 7.26
CA LEU A 313 -26.21 -13.65 8.22
C LEU A 313 -26.76 -14.92 8.88
N THR A 314 -28.02 -14.89 9.35
CA THR A 314 -28.68 -16.05 9.94
C THR A 314 -28.76 -17.25 8.98
N GLY A 315 -29.04 -16.99 7.69
CA GLY A 315 -29.07 -18.03 6.66
C GLY A 315 -27.71 -18.69 6.45
N ILE A 316 -26.65 -17.89 6.42
CA ILE A 316 -25.27 -18.37 6.27
C ILE A 316 -24.84 -19.17 7.51
N LEU A 317 -25.12 -18.68 8.72
CA LEU A 317 -24.80 -19.40 9.96
C LEU A 317 -25.55 -20.75 10.01
N ARG A 318 -26.82 -20.80 9.59
CA ARG A 318 -27.55 -22.08 9.47
C ARG A 318 -26.94 -23.02 8.42
N ALA A 319 -26.46 -22.47 7.31
CA ALA A 319 -25.78 -23.28 6.30
C ALA A 319 -24.46 -23.85 6.81
N LEU A 320 -23.74 -23.17 7.70
CA LEU A 320 -22.50 -23.62 8.30
C LEU A 320 -22.69 -24.58 9.50
N ALA A 321 -23.86 -24.58 10.14
CA ALA A 321 -24.16 -25.39 11.31
C ALA A 321 -24.44 -26.87 10.95
N ASP A 322 -23.50 -27.50 10.24
CA ASP A 322 -23.55 -28.91 9.83
C ASP A 322 -22.14 -29.42 9.49
N ASP A 323 -21.73 -30.52 10.11
CA ASP A 323 -20.39 -31.07 9.95
C ASP A 323 -20.08 -31.49 8.51
N THR A 324 -21.04 -32.03 7.81
CA THR A 324 -20.87 -32.47 6.40
C THR A 324 -20.58 -31.26 5.51
N ARG A 325 -21.30 -30.16 5.71
CA ARG A 325 -21.11 -28.91 4.95
C ARG A 325 -19.79 -28.23 5.31
N LEU A 326 -19.38 -28.23 6.57
CA LEU A 326 -18.07 -27.70 6.98
C LEU A 326 -16.93 -28.50 6.36
N ARG A 327 -17.01 -29.87 6.38
CA ARG A 327 -16.01 -30.72 5.70
C ARG A 327 -15.98 -30.46 4.20
N THR A 328 -17.15 -30.33 3.58
CA THR A 328 -17.24 -30.03 2.14
C THR A 328 -16.57 -28.69 1.82
N LEU A 329 -16.88 -27.64 2.57
CA LEU A 329 -16.27 -26.31 2.41
C LEU A 329 -14.74 -26.36 2.55
N ARG A 330 -14.23 -27.06 3.54
CA ARG A 330 -12.79 -27.25 3.73
C ARG A 330 -12.14 -27.86 2.50
N LEU A 331 -12.72 -28.93 1.94
CA LEU A 331 -12.17 -29.62 0.77
C LEU A 331 -12.16 -28.74 -0.49
N ILE A 332 -13.19 -27.92 -0.69
CA ILE A 332 -13.27 -27.02 -1.85
C ILE A 332 -12.60 -25.64 -1.62
N SER A 333 -12.11 -25.37 -0.41
CA SER A 333 -11.25 -24.21 -0.16
C SER A 333 -9.82 -24.44 -0.63
N GLU A 334 -9.36 -25.71 -0.63
CA GLU A 334 -8.02 -26.07 -1.09
C GLU A 334 -7.91 -26.03 -2.61
N GLN A 335 -8.92 -26.55 -3.30
CA GLN A 335 -9.04 -26.56 -4.77
C GLN A 335 -10.48 -26.83 -5.21
N PRO A 336 -10.90 -26.36 -6.41
CA PRO A 336 -12.18 -26.68 -6.98
C PRO A 336 -12.33 -28.20 -7.20
N ARG A 337 -13.53 -28.75 -6.87
CA ARG A 337 -13.80 -30.20 -6.99
C ARG A 337 -15.21 -30.47 -7.50
N SER A 338 -15.39 -31.60 -8.18
CA SER A 338 -16.70 -32.11 -8.61
C SER A 338 -17.41 -32.87 -7.49
N THR A 339 -18.71 -33.13 -7.66
CA THR A 339 -19.48 -33.98 -6.73
C THR A 339 -18.93 -35.41 -6.67
N GLN A 340 -18.44 -35.94 -7.80
CA GLN A 340 -17.87 -37.28 -7.88
C GLN A 340 -16.58 -37.41 -7.06
N GLU A 341 -15.74 -36.36 -7.06
CA GLU A 341 -14.51 -36.32 -6.26
C GLU A 341 -14.80 -36.12 -4.76
N LEU A 342 -15.80 -35.28 -4.44
CA LEU A 342 -16.10 -34.91 -3.04
C LEU A 342 -16.85 -35.99 -2.28
N ALA A 343 -17.80 -36.70 -2.92
CA ALA A 343 -18.68 -37.65 -2.26
C ALA A 343 -17.93 -38.73 -1.45
N PRO A 344 -16.90 -39.41 -2.01
CA PRO A 344 -16.12 -40.38 -1.25
C PRO A 344 -15.27 -39.74 -0.15
N LEU A 345 -14.77 -38.50 -0.33
CA LEU A 345 -13.96 -37.79 0.68
C LEU A 345 -14.80 -37.34 1.87
N VAL A 346 -16.05 -36.99 1.63
CA VAL A 346 -17.00 -36.58 2.69
C VAL A 346 -17.70 -37.79 3.34
N GLY A 347 -17.73 -38.94 2.66
CA GLY A 347 -18.33 -40.19 3.14
C GLY A 347 -19.86 -40.24 2.96
N ILE A 348 -20.40 -39.59 1.92
CA ILE A 348 -21.83 -39.59 1.59
C ILE A 348 -22.07 -39.87 0.11
N THR A 349 -23.32 -40.13 -0.29
CA THR A 349 -23.67 -40.31 -1.71
C THR A 349 -23.59 -39.01 -2.48
N GLU A 350 -23.33 -39.09 -3.80
CA GLU A 350 -23.35 -37.91 -4.67
C GLU A 350 -24.68 -37.13 -4.62
N ALA A 351 -25.81 -37.84 -4.54
CA ALA A 351 -27.12 -37.20 -4.39
C ALA A 351 -27.25 -36.46 -3.05
N GLY A 352 -26.74 -37.03 -1.98
CA GLY A 352 -26.65 -36.39 -0.66
C GLY A 352 -25.76 -35.15 -0.69
N LEU A 353 -24.57 -35.29 -1.29
CA LEU A 353 -23.64 -34.17 -1.42
C LEU A 353 -24.20 -33.02 -2.28
N SER A 354 -24.88 -33.34 -3.38
CA SER A 354 -25.55 -32.33 -4.23
C SER A 354 -26.58 -31.48 -3.46
N LYS A 355 -27.27 -32.07 -2.49
CA LYS A 355 -28.17 -31.34 -1.58
C LYS A 355 -27.37 -30.40 -0.68
N GLN A 356 -26.26 -30.86 -0.12
CA GLN A 356 -25.42 -30.04 0.76
C GLN A 356 -24.77 -28.87 0.00
N LEU A 357 -24.26 -29.13 -1.20
CA LEU A 357 -23.68 -28.09 -2.06
C LEU A 357 -24.73 -27.06 -2.50
N ARG A 358 -26.00 -27.49 -2.72
CA ARG A 358 -27.09 -26.54 -3.01
C ARG A 358 -27.33 -25.60 -1.85
N VAL A 359 -27.40 -26.10 -0.62
CA VAL A 359 -27.57 -25.26 0.59
C VAL A 359 -26.43 -24.25 0.72
N LEU A 360 -25.19 -24.68 0.50
CA LEU A 360 -24.01 -23.80 0.54
C LEU A 360 -24.04 -22.75 -0.59
N SER A 361 -24.50 -23.14 -1.78
CA SER A 361 -24.63 -22.20 -2.92
C SER A 361 -25.77 -21.20 -2.72
N GLU A 362 -26.91 -21.63 -2.18
CA GLU A 362 -28.04 -20.75 -1.81
C GLU A 362 -27.64 -19.75 -0.71
N ALA A 363 -26.76 -20.15 0.20
CA ALA A 363 -26.16 -19.28 1.20
C ALA A 363 -25.07 -18.33 0.60
N GLY A 364 -24.67 -18.52 -0.66
CA GLY A 364 -23.65 -17.73 -1.32
C GLY A 364 -22.21 -18.03 -0.87
N LEU A 365 -21.98 -19.19 -0.26
CA LEU A 365 -20.64 -19.62 0.22
C LEU A 365 -19.86 -20.39 -0.84
N VAL A 366 -20.56 -20.91 -1.85
CA VAL A 366 -20.01 -21.75 -2.90
C VAL A 366 -20.50 -21.29 -4.26
N GLU A 367 -19.60 -21.19 -5.21
CA GLU A 367 -19.91 -21.04 -6.63
C GLU A 367 -19.66 -22.34 -7.39
N ARG A 368 -20.38 -22.47 -8.50
CA ARG A 368 -20.21 -23.59 -9.43
C ARG A 368 -19.74 -23.10 -10.80
N ARG A 369 -18.78 -23.81 -11.37
CA ARG A 369 -18.29 -23.54 -12.72
C ARG A 369 -18.29 -24.83 -13.53
N ARG A 370 -18.72 -24.76 -14.78
CA ARG A 370 -18.64 -25.90 -15.69
C ARG A 370 -17.31 -25.88 -16.44
N GLU A 371 -16.56 -26.96 -16.33
CA GLU A 371 -15.32 -27.19 -17.06
C GLU A 371 -15.43 -28.50 -17.85
N GLY A 372 -15.71 -28.38 -19.15
CA GLY A 372 -15.99 -29.53 -20.01
C GLY A 372 -17.22 -30.32 -19.56
N TYR A 373 -17.03 -31.57 -19.20
CA TYR A 373 -18.09 -32.46 -18.69
C TYR A 373 -18.32 -32.35 -17.20
N TYR A 374 -17.44 -31.67 -16.45
CA TYR A 374 -17.50 -31.60 -15.00
C TYR A 374 -18.13 -30.28 -14.53
N VAL A 375 -18.86 -30.36 -13.43
CA VAL A 375 -19.30 -29.20 -12.66
C VAL A 375 -18.42 -29.14 -11.41
N LEU A 376 -17.55 -28.16 -11.36
CA LEU A 376 -16.66 -27.91 -10.23
C LEU A 376 -17.28 -26.90 -9.27
N TYR A 377 -17.09 -27.15 -7.99
CA TYR A 377 -17.52 -26.29 -6.89
C TYR A 377 -16.30 -25.69 -6.22
N ARG A 378 -16.35 -24.39 -5.93
CA ARG A 378 -15.30 -23.64 -5.25
C ARG A 378 -15.91 -22.80 -4.12
N MET A 379 -15.24 -22.73 -3.00
CA MET A 379 -15.58 -21.79 -1.93
C MET A 379 -15.38 -20.34 -2.41
N ILE A 380 -16.24 -19.42 -1.96
CA ILE A 380 -16.09 -17.97 -2.17
C ILE A 380 -15.39 -17.39 -0.94
N PRO A 381 -14.06 -17.12 -0.99
CA PRO A 381 -13.28 -16.72 0.19
C PRO A 381 -13.79 -15.42 0.81
N GLU A 382 -14.24 -14.47 -0.01
CA GLU A 382 -14.74 -13.15 0.40
C GLU A 382 -15.97 -13.27 1.31
N GLN A 383 -16.87 -14.23 1.01
CA GLN A 383 -18.06 -14.46 1.80
C GLN A 383 -17.74 -15.06 3.17
N VAL A 384 -16.78 -15.96 3.23
CA VAL A 384 -16.28 -16.54 4.50
C VAL A 384 -15.54 -15.48 5.33
N ALA A 385 -14.68 -14.70 4.70
CA ALA A 385 -13.94 -13.62 5.36
C ALA A 385 -14.86 -12.52 5.92
N ALA A 386 -16.04 -12.32 5.31
CA ALA A 386 -17.01 -11.32 5.76
C ALA A 386 -17.83 -11.77 7.00
N LEU A 387 -17.78 -13.04 7.41
CA LEU A 387 -18.63 -13.57 8.48
C LEU A 387 -18.35 -12.96 9.84
N ALA A 388 -17.10 -13.03 10.31
CA ALA A 388 -16.73 -12.52 11.61
C ALA A 388 -17.00 -11.02 11.75
N PRO A 389 -16.55 -10.16 10.82
CA PRO A 389 -16.87 -8.72 10.89
C PRO A 389 -18.37 -8.42 10.84
N SER A 390 -19.15 -9.22 10.11
CA SER A 390 -20.62 -9.03 10.03
C SER A 390 -21.32 -9.43 11.32
N LEU A 391 -20.85 -10.48 11.96
CA LEU A 391 -21.36 -10.93 13.25
C LEU A 391 -21.00 -9.93 14.36
N GLU A 392 -19.75 -9.49 14.41
CA GLU A 392 -19.29 -8.44 15.33
C GLU A 392 -20.12 -7.15 15.17
N ALA A 393 -20.31 -6.69 13.93
CA ALA A 393 -21.13 -5.51 13.66
C ALA A 393 -22.58 -5.68 14.09
N PHE A 394 -23.15 -6.89 13.95
CA PHE A 394 -24.49 -7.20 14.42
C PHE A 394 -24.61 -7.18 15.95
N LEU A 395 -23.62 -7.73 16.64
CA LEU A 395 -23.59 -7.79 18.12
C LEU A 395 -23.34 -6.42 18.75
N HIS A 396 -22.64 -5.52 18.07
CA HIS A 396 -22.33 -4.16 18.55
C HIS A 396 -23.23 -3.08 17.96
N ALA A 397 -24.15 -3.43 17.05
CA ALA A 397 -25.21 -2.52 16.64
C ALA A 397 -26.12 -2.32 17.86
N GLY A 398 -26.03 -1.17 18.51
CA GLY A 398 -26.96 -0.79 19.60
C GLY A 398 -28.39 -0.97 19.10
N ASP A 399 -29.24 -1.37 20.02
CA ASP A 399 -30.68 -1.55 19.74
C ASP A 399 -31.23 -0.24 19.16
N PRO A 400 -31.95 -0.23 18.03
CA PRO A 400 -32.49 0.98 17.41
C PRO A 400 -33.59 1.65 18.25
N THR A 401 -33.69 1.33 19.55
CA THR A 401 -34.69 1.80 20.51
C THR A 401 -34.14 2.63 21.66
N ASP A 402 -32.85 3.07 21.65
CA ASP A 402 -32.34 4.06 22.58
C ASP A 402 -32.10 5.43 21.91
#